data_8cefba28d28e62d00ec3dec5ca8c2dc5
#
_entry.id   8cefba28d28e62d00ec3dec5ca8c2dc5
#
_cell.length_a   1.000
_cell.length_b   1.000
_cell.length_c   1.000
_cell.angle_alpha   90.00
_cell.angle_beta   90.00
_cell.angle_gamma   90.00
#
_symmetry.space_group_name_H-M   'P 1'
#
loop_
_entity.id
_entity.type
_entity.pdbx_description
1 polymer ?
#
loop_
_entity_poly.entity_id
_entity_poly.type
_entity_poly.pdbx_seq_one_letter_code
_entity_poly.pdbx_strand_id
1 'polypeptide(L)' 'MNLKSSIITKGRYVSQILHFINGEKRTFHNIDTHSIQQGQFTKFRLIDGRMILINDKNILCIEVITEEDDK' A
#
# COMPACT_ATOMS: atom_id res chain seq x y z
N MET A 1 23.80 3.39 -5.94
CA MET A 1 23.28 3.55 -5.52
C MET A 1 22.63 2.71 -4.89
N ASN A 2 22.82 2.27 -4.08
CA ASN A 2 22.19 1.44 -3.42
C ASN A 2 21.29 1.92 -2.45
N LEU A 3 21.11 3.19 -2.28
CA LEU A 3 20.18 3.71 -1.44
C LEU A 3 18.84 3.24 -1.74
N LYS A 4 18.50 3.15 -2.99
CA LYS A 4 17.26 2.67 -3.36
C LYS A 4 17.06 1.31 -2.95
N SER A 5 17.98 0.47 -3.08
CA SER A 5 17.87 -0.88 -2.68
C SER A 5 17.68 -1.02 -1.24
N SER A 6 18.37 -0.23 -0.46
CA SER A 6 18.22 -0.29 0.96
C SER A 6 16.86 0.12 1.38
N ILE A 7 16.35 1.15 0.80
CA ILE A 7 15.04 1.61 1.14
C ILE A 7 14.01 0.58 0.79
N ILE A 8 14.14 -0.02 -0.35
CA ILE A 8 13.20 -1.04 -0.77
C ILE A 8 13.23 -2.20 0.19
N THR A 9 14.39 -2.62 0.59
CA THR A 9 14.50 -3.72 1.51
C THR A 9 13.85 -3.40 2.83
N LYS A 10 14.09 -2.21 3.34
CA LYS A 10 13.51 -1.85 4.58
C LYS A 10 12.03 -1.65 4.47
N GLY A 11 11.57 -1.08 3.43
CA GLY A 11 10.16 -0.76 3.28
C GLY A 11 9.40 -1.80 2.51
N ARG A 12 9.74 -3.07 2.67
CA ARG A 12 9.09 -4.08 1.89
C ARG A 12 7.62 -4.21 2.15
N TYR A 13 7.19 -3.99 3.37
CA TYR A 13 5.78 -4.07 3.70
C TYR A 13 5.33 -2.75 4.31
N VAL A 14 4.16 -2.32 3.92
CA VAL A 14 3.60 -1.08 4.42
C VAL A 14 2.14 -1.30 4.76
N SER A 15 1.56 -0.36 5.47
CA SER A 15 0.12 -0.31 5.68
C SER A 15 -0.44 0.85 4.90
N GLN A 16 -1.65 0.72 4.41
CA GLN A 16 -2.32 1.81 3.72
C GLN A 16 -3.70 2.01 4.30
N ILE A 17 -4.07 3.26 4.46
CA ILE A 17 -5.42 3.62 4.84
C ILE A 17 -6.04 4.28 3.62
N LEU A 18 -7.08 3.68 3.09
CA LEU A 18 -7.75 4.19 1.91
C LEU A 18 -8.99 4.93 2.33
N HIS A 19 -9.10 6.19 1.91
CA HIS A 19 -10.25 7.02 2.23
C HIS A 19 -11.12 7.09 0.98
N PHE A 20 -12.37 6.70 1.12
CA PHE A 20 -13.28 6.64 -0.02
C PHE A 20 -14.14 7.88 -0.09
N ILE A 21 -14.62 8.20 -1.27
CA ILE A 21 -15.39 9.41 -1.48
C ILE A 21 -16.73 9.39 -0.73
N ASN A 22 -17.19 8.21 -0.32
CA ASN A 22 -18.43 8.13 0.45
C ASN A 22 -18.20 8.29 1.95
N GLY A 23 -16.97 8.62 2.36
CA GLY A 23 -16.68 8.84 3.76
C GLY A 23 -16.17 7.63 4.51
N GLU A 24 -16.15 6.48 3.88
CA GLU A 24 -15.66 5.28 4.54
C GLU A 24 -14.15 5.21 4.43
N LYS A 25 -13.53 4.43 5.27
CA LYS A 25 -12.12 4.18 5.13
C LYS A 25 -11.81 2.73 5.46
N ARG A 26 -10.77 2.21 4.87
CA ARG A 26 -10.33 0.86 5.12
C ARG A 26 -8.82 0.84 5.28
N THR A 27 -8.35 0.02 6.20
CA THR A 27 -6.92 -0.10 6.45
C THR A 27 -6.47 -1.49 6.06
N PHE A 28 -5.38 -1.56 5.31
CA PHE A 28 -4.77 -2.83 4.94
C PHE A 28 -3.34 -2.84 5.47
N HIS A 29 -2.97 -3.94 6.12
CA HIS A 29 -1.63 -4.08 6.69
C HIS A 29 -0.83 -5.10 5.91
N ASN A 30 0.48 -5.03 6.02
CA ASN A 30 1.39 -6.00 5.43
C ASN A 30 1.25 -6.09 3.91
N ILE A 31 1.20 -4.94 3.28
CA ILE A 31 1.14 -4.86 1.82
C ILE A 31 2.54 -4.96 1.28
N ASP A 32 2.75 -5.88 0.34
CA ASP A 32 4.05 -6.01 -0.34
C ASP A 32 4.20 -4.83 -1.28
N THR A 33 5.13 -3.94 -1.01
CA THR A 33 5.30 -2.72 -1.78
C THR A 33 5.63 -3.01 -3.24
N HIS A 34 6.29 -4.14 -3.52
CA HIS A 34 6.63 -4.45 -4.89
C HIS A 34 5.41 -4.88 -5.71
N SER A 35 4.32 -5.18 -5.05
CA SER A 35 3.11 -5.61 -5.75
C SER A 35 2.18 -4.46 -6.08
N ILE A 36 2.45 -3.26 -5.58
CA ILE A 36 1.52 -2.15 -5.75
C ILE A 36 1.52 -1.68 -7.19
N GLN A 37 0.36 -1.60 -7.79
CA GLN A 37 0.18 -1.09 -9.14
C GLN A 37 -0.97 -0.12 -9.14
N GLN A 38 -0.85 0.93 -9.92
CA GLN A 38 -1.89 1.94 -10.02
C GLN A 38 -2.28 2.12 -11.47
N GLY A 39 -3.47 2.60 -11.69
CA GLY A 39 -4.01 2.81 -13.01
C GLY A 39 -5.48 3.06 -12.82
N GLN A 40 -6.35 2.35 -13.50
CA GLN A 40 -7.77 2.46 -13.24
C GLN A 40 -8.13 1.79 -11.95
N PHE A 41 -7.35 0.77 -11.56
CA PHE A 41 -7.54 0.09 -10.31
C PHE A 41 -6.21 0.06 -9.60
N THR A 42 -6.23 0.36 -8.32
CA THR A 42 -5.08 0.14 -7.47
C THR A 42 -5.10 -1.32 -7.05
N LYS A 43 -4.00 -2.00 -7.23
CA LYS A 43 -3.89 -3.41 -6.83
C LYS A 43 -2.68 -3.62 -5.99
N PHE A 44 -2.77 -4.51 -5.02
CA PHE A 44 -1.62 -4.91 -4.23
C PHE A 44 -1.87 -6.26 -3.60
N ARG A 45 -0.80 -6.90 -3.17
CA ARG A 45 -0.89 -8.20 -2.54
C ARG A 45 -0.48 -8.09 -1.09
N LEU A 46 -1.21 -8.74 -0.22
CA LEU A 46 -0.90 -8.79 1.20
C LEU A 46 0.04 -9.96 1.46
N ILE A 47 0.69 -9.93 2.60
CA ILE A 47 1.67 -10.95 2.94
C ILE A 47 1.04 -12.34 2.98
N ASP A 48 -0.25 -12.45 3.23
CA ASP A 48 -0.93 -13.74 3.27
C ASP A 48 -1.35 -14.22 1.89
N GLY A 49 -0.99 -13.49 0.85
CA GLY A 49 -1.27 -13.88 -0.53
C GLY A 49 -2.52 -13.32 -1.13
N ARG A 50 -3.35 -12.64 -0.35
CA ARG A 50 -4.58 -12.09 -0.90
C ARG A 50 -4.26 -10.91 -1.80
N MET A 51 -4.99 -10.80 -2.88
CA MET A 51 -4.84 -9.70 -3.81
C MET A 51 -6.01 -8.75 -3.62
N ILE A 52 -5.72 -7.49 -3.48
CA ILE A 52 -6.74 -6.47 -3.28
C ILE A 52 -6.81 -5.61 -4.53
N LEU A 53 -8.01 -5.39 -5.03
CA LEU A 53 -8.23 -4.50 -6.15
C LEU A 53 -9.23 -3.43 -5.74
N ILE A 54 -8.91 -2.19 -6.03
CA ILE A 54 -9.76 -1.07 -5.63
C ILE A 54 -9.96 -0.17 -6.84
N ASN A 55 -11.21 0.20 -7.08
CA ASN A 55 -11.52 1.11 -8.17
C ASN A 55 -11.10 2.52 -7.76
N ASP A 56 -10.12 3.09 -8.44
CA ASP A 56 -9.56 4.37 -8.08
C ASP A 56 -10.56 5.51 -8.13
N LYS A 57 -11.62 5.36 -8.87
CA LYS A 57 -12.64 6.39 -8.92
C LYS A 57 -13.28 6.63 -7.57
N ASN A 58 -13.26 5.64 -6.69
CA ASN A 58 -13.90 5.75 -5.40
C ASN A 58 -12.97 6.20 -4.30
N ILE A 59 -11.71 6.48 -4.64
CA ILE A 59 -10.72 6.82 -3.63
C ILE A 59 -10.48 8.31 -3.60
N LEU A 60 -10.57 8.89 -2.41
CA LEU A 60 -10.29 10.29 -2.22
C LEU A 60 -8.79 10.48 -1.98
N CYS A 61 -8.19 9.70 -1.12
CA CYS A 61 -6.76 9.75 -0.86
C CYS A 61 -6.32 8.46 -0.19
N ILE A 62 -5.02 8.21 -0.20
CA ILE A 62 -4.43 7.04 0.42
C ILE A 62 -3.32 7.51 1.34
N GLU A 63 -3.35 7.06 2.59
CA GLU A 63 -2.26 7.32 3.50
C GLU A 63 -1.39 6.07 3.55
N VAL A 64 -0.09 6.24 3.46
CA VAL A 64 0.84 5.13 3.51
C VAL A 64 1.65 5.22 4.78
N ILE A 65 1.66 4.14 5.54
CA ILE A 65 2.40 4.09 6.78
C ILE A 65 3.50 3.05 6.61
N THR A 66 4.74 3.51 6.67
CA THR A 66 5.86 2.59 6.52
C THR A 66 6.17 1.98 7.86
N GLU A 67 6.64 0.74 7.82
CA GLU A 67 6.88 0.07 9.03
C GLU A 67 8.30 -0.04 9.36
N GLU A 68 9.09 0.85 9.09
CA GLU A 68 10.45 0.70 9.39
C GLU A 68 10.75 1.04 10.70
N ASP A 69 10.95 0.99 11.25
CA ASP A 69 11.35 1.28 12.24
C ASP A 69 12.03 1.17 12.99
N ASP A 70 12.06 1.22 13.19
CA ASP A 70 12.59 1.15 13.67
C ASP A 70 13.11 1.26 14.30
N LYS A 71 13.15 1.42 14.50
CA LYS A 71 13.60 1.47 14.91
C LYS A 71 13.98 1.40 15.23
#